data_311aba7778c999d3ceeb2d2223afeaf8
#
_entry.id   311aba7778c999d3ceeb2d2223afeaf8
#
_cell.length_a   1.000
_cell.length_b   1.000
_cell.length_c   1.000
_cell.angle_alpha   90.00
_cell.angle_beta   90.00
_cell.angle_gamma   90.00
#
_symmetry.space_group_name_H-M   'P 1'
#
loop_
_entity.id
_entity.type
_entity.pdbx_description
1 polymer ?
#
loop_
_entity_poly.entity_id
_entity_poly.type
_entity_poly.pdbx_seq_one_letter_code
_entity_poly.pdbx_strand_id
1 'polypeptide(L)'
;MEAALKALSGLSFDMIAPAHGIIWRSHVPEILEMYEKWSSGIPEEYALVVYDSMWHTTEAMATEITEAFIEMGIPARLLDLKVNHISDIMAEVLNARYIAVGSPTLNKTMMPTVASFLCYMRGLAPAGRVGIPFGSYGWAPMGPNEVYQALESCKFTLPEAPLTHQWVEDEDGLNALHDAIVDYVSLFHERA
;
A
#
# COMPACT_ATOMS: atom_id res chain seq x y z
N MET A 1 -6.88 -2.38 21.24
CA MET A 1 -5.80 -3.37 21.42
C MET A 1 -4.81 -2.91 22.50
N GLU A 2 -4.22 -1.72 22.43
CA GLU A 2 -3.23 -1.19 23.40
C GLU A 2 -3.68 -1.29 24.88
N ALA A 3 -4.93 -0.89 25.18
CA ALA A 3 -5.45 -0.98 26.56
C ALA A 3 -5.48 -2.43 27.10
N ALA A 4 -5.75 -3.41 26.22
CA ALA A 4 -5.74 -4.82 26.60
C ALA A 4 -4.30 -5.32 26.84
N LEU A 5 -3.37 -4.96 25.95
CA LEU A 5 -1.94 -5.30 26.11
C LEU A 5 -1.37 -4.70 27.39
N LYS A 6 -1.68 -3.44 27.69
CA LYS A 6 -1.30 -2.78 28.93
C LYS A 6 -1.87 -3.48 30.17
N ALA A 7 -3.12 -3.95 30.11
CA ALA A 7 -3.73 -4.69 31.23
C ALA A 7 -3.07 -6.07 31.44
N LEU A 8 -2.50 -6.66 30.40
CA LEU A 8 -1.81 -7.95 30.42
C LEU A 8 -0.32 -7.88 30.76
N SER A 9 0.29 -6.69 30.71
CA SER A 9 1.76 -6.50 30.82
C SER A 9 2.39 -7.00 32.14
N GLY A 10 1.59 -7.21 33.19
CA GLY A 10 2.04 -7.75 34.48
C GLY A 10 1.81 -9.26 34.64
N LEU A 11 1.26 -9.92 33.65
CA LEU A 11 0.92 -11.36 33.71
C LEU A 11 1.96 -12.19 32.96
N SER A 12 2.28 -13.36 33.53
CA SER A 12 3.08 -14.39 32.84
C SER A 12 2.15 -15.47 32.30
N PHE A 13 2.26 -15.79 31.03
CA PHE A 13 1.50 -16.87 30.39
C PHE A 13 2.36 -17.60 29.37
N ASP A 14 2.13 -18.91 29.27
CA ASP A 14 2.90 -19.81 28.41
C ASP A 14 2.25 -20.03 27.04
N MET A 15 1.04 -19.51 26.85
CA MET A 15 0.26 -19.72 25.64
C MET A 15 -0.71 -18.57 25.38
N ILE A 16 -0.89 -18.24 24.10
CA ILE A 16 -1.95 -17.34 23.63
C ILE A 16 -2.88 -18.11 22.72
N ALA A 17 -4.15 -18.19 23.09
CA ALA A 17 -5.20 -18.82 22.30
C ALA A 17 -6.22 -17.74 21.85
N PRO A 18 -6.02 -17.09 20.69
CA PRO A 18 -6.92 -16.07 20.21
C PRO A 18 -8.25 -16.67 19.73
N ALA A 19 -9.31 -15.88 19.71
CA ALA A 19 -10.60 -16.29 19.17
C ALA A 19 -10.53 -16.60 17.66
N HIS A 20 -9.61 -15.95 16.95
CA HIS A 20 -9.33 -16.16 15.53
C HIS A 20 -7.82 -16.23 15.31
N GLY A 21 -7.37 -17.15 14.45
CA GLY A 21 -5.96 -17.36 14.13
C GLY A 21 -5.37 -18.59 14.83
N ILE A 22 -4.04 -18.65 14.84
CA ILE A 22 -3.29 -19.80 15.40
C ILE A 22 -3.13 -19.68 16.90
N ILE A 23 -3.02 -20.84 17.59
CA ILE A 23 -2.67 -20.90 19.01
C ILE A 23 -1.14 -20.86 19.12
N TRP A 24 -0.63 -19.84 19.81
CA TRP A 24 0.80 -19.66 20.08
C TRP A 24 1.19 -20.41 21.35
N ARG A 25 1.93 -21.52 21.20
CA ARG A 25 2.48 -22.32 22.30
C ARG A 25 3.99 -22.10 22.52
N SER A 26 4.58 -21.28 21.68
CA SER A 26 5.95 -20.78 21.72
C SER A 26 5.95 -19.38 21.13
N HIS A 27 7.06 -18.64 21.25
CA HIS A 27 7.19 -17.28 20.74
C HIS A 27 6.15 -16.30 21.32
N VAL A 28 5.73 -16.53 22.56
CA VAL A 28 4.73 -15.67 23.23
C VAL A 28 5.24 -14.23 23.40
N PRO A 29 6.49 -13.98 23.84
CA PRO A 29 7.03 -12.61 23.90
C PRO A 29 7.05 -11.92 22.56
N GLU A 30 7.51 -12.61 21.52
CA GLU A 30 7.65 -12.05 20.16
C GLU A 30 6.30 -11.65 19.57
N ILE A 31 5.26 -12.48 19.73
CA ILE A 31 3.93 -12.13 19.23
C ILE A 31 3.29 -10.97 20.02
N LEU A 32 3.57 -10.85 21.31
CA LEU A 32 3.11 -9.71 22.10
C LEU A 32 3.75 -8.40 21.63
N GLU A 33 5.06 -8.42 21.39
CA GLU A 33 5.78 -7.30 20.80
C GLU A 33 5.21 -6.90 19.44
N MET A 34 4.90 -7.89 18.58
CA MET A 34 4.24 -7.63 17.29
C MET A 34 2.84 -7.04 17.46
N TYR A 35 2.05 -7.51 18.45
CA TYR A 35 0.75 -6.91 18.73
C TYR A 35 0.88 -5.45 19.23
N GLU A 36 1.87 -5.13 20.03
CA GLU A 36 2.15 -3.75 20.43
C GLU A 36 2.47 -2.89 19.22
N LYS A 37 3.40 -3.34 18.37
CA LYS A 37 3.77 -2.68 17.12
C LYS A 37 2.56 -2.43 16.22
N TRP A 38 1.78 -3.47 15.93
CA TRP A 38 0.60 -3.35 15.05
C TRP A 38 -0.50 -2.48 15.66
N SER A 39 -0.67 -2.48 16.98
CA SER A 39 -1.69 -1.66 17.64
C SER A 39 -1.31 -0.19 17.74
N SER A 40 -0.02 0.15 17.68
CA SER A 40 0.45 1.54 17.64
C SER A 40 0.03 2.28 16.38
N GLY A 41 -0.23 1.55 15.30
CA GLY A 41 -0.57 2.12 13.99
C GLY A 41 0.59 2.86 13.31
N ILE A 42 1.80 2.85 13.90
CA ILE A 42 2.99 3.49 13.33
C ILE A 42 3.52 2.60 12.21
N PRO A 43 3.58 3.10 10.96
CA PRO A 43 4.13 2.34 9.84
C PRO A 43 5.65 2.29 9.88
N GLU A 44 6.21 1.30 9.22
CA GLU A 44 7.64 1.22 8.92
C GLU A 44 7.97 2.08 7.68
N GLU A 45 9.22 2.48 7.55
CA GLU A 45 9.75 3.12 6.32
C GLU A 45 9.85 2.06 5.22
N TYR A 46 8.70 1.74 4.63
CA TYR A 46 8.49 0.64 3.71
C TYR A 46 7.43 1.01 2.69
N ALA A 47 7.66 0.68 1.43
CA ALA A 47 6.76 0.94 0.33
C ALA A 47 6.09 -0.34 -0.19
N LEU A 48 4.80 -0.23 -0.45
CA LEU A 48 4.01 -1.28 -1.09
C LEU A 48 3.42 -0.75 -2.38
N VAL A 49 3.77 -1.37 -3.50
CA VAL A 49 3.25 -1.03 -4.83
C VAL A 49 2.33 -2.15 -5.29
N VAL A 50 1.04 -1.86 -5.32
CA VAL A 50 -0.04 -2.82 -5.66
C VAL A 50 -0.69 -2.39 -6.96
N TYR A 51 -0.83 -3.29 -7.91
CA TYR A 51 -1.39 -2.94 -9.21
C TYR A 51 -2.16 -4.08 -9.87
N ASP A 52 -2.96 -3.72 -10.87
CA ASP A 52 -3.39 -4.59 -11.95
C ASP A 52 -3.12 -3.90 -13.30
N SER A 53 -2.92 -4.66 -14.35
CA SER A 53 -2.62 -4.15 -15.69
C SER A 53 -3.31 -4.99 -16.77
N MET A 54 -3.79 -4.35 -17.83
CA MET A 54 -4.32 -5.05 -19.01
C MET A 54 -3.25 -5.30 -20.09
N TRP A 55 -2.46 -4.29 -20.38
CA TRP A 55 -1.53 -4.24 -21.52
C TRP A 55 -0.11 -3.82 -21.10
N HIS A 56 0.27 -4.15 -19.86
CA HIS A 56 1.59 -3.91 -19.27
C HIS A 56 1.98 -2.44 -18.99
N THR A 57 1.24 -1.43 -19.48
CA THR A 57 1.58 -0.02 -19.19
C THR A 57 1.54 0.30 -17.70
N THR A 58 0.45 -0.05 -17.01
CA THR A 58 0.38 0.15 -15.55
C THR A 58 1.41 -0.69 -14.79
N GLU A 59 1.81 -1.84 -15.31
CA GLU A 59 2.88 -2.68 -14.77
C GLU A 59 4.26 -2.00 -14.91
N ALA A 60 4.55 -1.39 -16.07
CA ALA A 60 5.77 -0.62 -16.27
C ALA A 60 5.84 0.57 -15.29
N MET A 61 4.74 1.32 -15.14
CA MET A 61 4.64 2.38 -14.13
C MET A 61 4.89 1.85 -12.70
N ALA A 62 4.31 0.71 -12.35
CA ALA A 62 4.47 0.09 -11.02
C ALA A 62 5.91 -0.34 -10.77
N THR A 63 6.60 -0.84 -11.80
CA THR A 63 8.01 -1.21 -11.73
C THR A 63 8.87 0.02 -11.47
N GLU A 64 8.68 1.08 -12.27
CA GLU A 64 9.40 2.35 -12.12
C GLU A 64 9.21 2.97 -10.74
N ILE A 65 7.97 3.00 -10.24
CA ILE A 65 7.67 3.48 -8.87
C ILE A 65 8.44 2.65 -7.82
N THR A 66 8.54 1.34 -8.03
CA THR A 66 9.27 0.45 -7.11
C THR A 66 10.76 0.73 -7.14
N GLU A 67 11.33 0.95 -8.33
CA GLU A 67 12.73 1.29 -8.53
C GLU A 67 13.06 2.64 -7.89
N ALA A 68 12.22 3.66 -8.05
CA ALA A 68 12.38 4.95 -7.40
C ALA A 68 12.46 4.82 -5.86
N PHE A 69 11.62 4.02 -5.23
CA PHE A 69 11.70 3.76 -3.79
C PHE A 69 13.02 3.09 -3.40
N ILE A 70 13.45 2.07 -4.16
CA ILE A 70 14.69 1.34 -3.90
C ILE A 70 15.90 2.27 -4.02
N GLU A 71 15.95 3.14 -5.03
CA GLU A 71 17.02 4.14 -5.20
C GLU A 71 17.08 5.16 -4.07
N MET A 72 15.94 5.51 -3.49
CA MET A 72 15.85 6.35 -2.28
C MET A 72 16.27 5.60 -1.00
N GLY A 73 16.61 4.30 -1.09
CA GLY A 73 16.95 3.47 0.08
C GLY A 73 15.75 2.99 0.89
N ILE A 74 14.54 3.13 0.35
CA ILE A 74 13.29 2.67 0.98
C ILE A 74 12.99 1.25 0.49
N PRO A 75 12.95 0.23 1.38
CA PRO A 75 12.55 -1.11 0.98
C PRO A 75 11.16 -1.09 0.33
N ALA A 76 11.00 -1.76 -0.81
CA ALA A 76 9.75 -1.76 -1.56
C ALA A 76 9.37 -3.17 -2.04
N ARG A 77 8.06 -3.44 -2.13
CA ARG A 77 7.52 -4.66 -2.75
C ARG A 77 6.51 -4.31 -3.84
N LEU A 78 6.68 -4.99 -4.97
CA LEU A 78 5.77 -4.91 -6.12
C LEU A 78 4.83 -6.14 -6.10
N LEU A 79 3.52 -5.91 -6.10
CA LEU A 79 2.51 -6.97 -5.98
C LEU A 79 1.40 -6.81 -7.04
N ASP A 80 1.37 -7.74 -7.98
CA ASP A 80 0.29 -7.87 -8.97
C ASP A 80 -0.92 -8.57 -8.33
N LEU A 81 -2.08 -7.92 -8.38
CA LEU A 81 -3.37 -8.42 -7.87
C LEU A 81 -3.91 -9.66 -8.60
N LYS A 82 -3.37 -10.01 -9.77
CA LYS A 82 -3.75 -11.23 -10.49
C LYS A 82 -3.11 -12.49 -9.91
N VAL A 83 -1.95 -12.35 -9.28
CA VAL A 83 -1.16 -13.51 -8.82
C VAL A 83 -0.93 -13.54 -7.31
N ASN A 84 -1.21 -12.44 -6.61
CA ASN A 84 -1.09 -12.36 -5.16
C ASN A 84 -2.48 -12.33 -4.51
N HIS A 85 -2.66 -13.13 -3.46
CA HIS A 85 -3.93 -13.14 -2.77
C HIS A 85 -4.11 -11.84 -1.96
N ILE A 86 -5.29 -11.26 -2.02
CA ILE A 86 -5.63 -9.98 -1.40
C ILE A 86 -5.34 -9.95 0.11
N SER A 87 -5.51 -11.07 0.81
CA SER A 87 -5.25 -11.14 2.27
C SER A 87 -3.75 -11.07 2.59
N ASP A 88 -2.89 -11.59 1.72
CA ASP A 88 -1.44 -11.51 1.89
C ASP A 88 -0.97 -10.08 1.65
N ILE A 89 -1.53 -9.41 0.64
CA ILE A 89 -1.28 -7.98 0.39
C ILE A 89 -1.72 -7.13 1.59
N MET A 90 -2.89 -7.44 2.19
CA MET A 90 -3.38 -6.69 3.35
C MET A 90 -2.51 -6.84 4.59
N ALA A 91 -1.81 -7.96 4.77
CA ALA A 91 -0.81 -8.11 5.83
C ALA A 91 0.38 -7.15 5.65
N GLU A 92 0.81 -6.92 4.41
CA GLU A 92 1.87 -5.96 4.07
C GLU A 92 1.42 -4.50 4.26
N VAL A 93 0.16 -4.18 3.92
CA VAL A 93 -0.43 -2.84 4.13
C VAL A 93 -0.32 -2.39 5.59
N LEU A 94 -0.36 -3.33 6.53
CA LEU A 94 -0.26 -3.02 7.96
C LEU A 94 1.06 -2.33 8.32
N ASN A 95 2.15 -2.76 7.69
CA ASN A 95 3.49 -2.25 7.97
C ASN A 95 3.88 -1.06 7.07
N ALA A 96 3.32 -0.94 5.87
CA ALA A 96 3.76 0.02 4.88
C ALA A 96 3.39 1.47 5.23
N ARG A 97 4.37 2.38 5.12
CA ARG A 97 4.17 3.84 5.18
C ARG A 97 3.68 4.38 3.85
N TYR A 98 4.27 3.91 2.75
CA TYR A 98 3.94 4.33 1.40
C TYR A 98 3.12 3.23 0.71
N ILE A 99 1.97 3.60 0.17
CA ILE A 99 1.07 2.66 -0.50
C ILE A 99 0.72 3.22 -1.87
N ALA A 100 1.39 2.71 -2.89
CA ALA A 100 1.08 3.01 -4.28
C ALA A 100 0.05 2.01 -4.80
N VAL A 101 -1.00 2.51 -5.44
CA VAL A 101 -2.06 1.66 -6.01
C VAL A 101 -2.31 2.03 -7.45
N GLY A 102 -2.13 1.06 -8.35
CA GLY A 102 -2.21 1.24 -9.79
C GLY A 102 -3.39 0.53 -10.46
N SER A 103 -4.08 1.27 -11.32
CA SER A 103 -5.13 0.71 -12.17
C SER A 103 -5.16 1.39 -13.54
N PRO A 104 -5.22 0.64 -14.65
CA PRO A 104 -5.66 1.22 -15.90
C PRO A 104 -7.15 1.58 -15.83
N THR A 105 -7.63 2.38 -16.80
CA THR A 105 -9.06 2.62 -16.98
C THR A 105 -9.68 1.49 -17.83
N LEU A 106 -10.60 0.74 -17.21
CA LEU A 106 -11.42 -0.29 -17.84
C LEU A 106 -12.90 0.13 -17.83
N ASN A 107 -13.55 0.27 -18.99
CA ASN A 107 -14.97 0.61 -19.07
C ASN A 107 -15.38 1.84 -18.21
N LYS A 108 -14.56 2.89 -18.21
CA LYS A 108 -14.73 4.13 -17.45
C LYS A 108 -14.61 3.97 -15.92
N THR A 109 -13.99 2.91 -15.42
CA THR A 109 -13.75 2.67 -14.00
C THR A 109 -12.37 2.01 -13.78
N MET A 110 -11.99 1.78 -12.53
CA MET A 110 -10.80 1.00 -12.19
C MET A 110 -11.00 -0.49 -12.46
N MET A 111 -9.92 -1.28 -12.44
CA MET A 111 -9.98 -2.74 -12.55
C MET A 111 -10.74 -3.34 -11.36
N PRO A 112 -11.56 -4.40 -11.59
CA PRO A 112 -12.33 -5.05 -10.51
C PRO A 112 -11.46 -5.61 -9.38
N THR A 113 -10.28 -6.11 -9.67
CA THR A 113 -9.29 -6.59 -8.69
C THR A 113 -8.82 -5.45 -7.78
N VAL A 114 -8.53 -4.27 -8.35
CA VAL A 114 -8.15 -3.07 -7.63
C VAL A 114 -9.31 -2.57 -6.77
N ALA A 115 -10.53 -2.55 -7.31
CA ALA A 115 -11.72 -2.17 -6.56
C ALA A 115 -11.96 -3.09 -5.35
N SER A 116 -11.76 -4.41 -5.52
CA SER A 116 -11.86 -5.40 -4.45
C SER A 116 -10.81 -5.15 -3.35
N PHE A 117 -9.54 -4.91 -3.72
CA PHE A 117 -8.47 -4.58 -2.80
C PHE A 117 -8.76 -3.31 -2.01
N LEU A 118 -9.13 -2.23 -2.69
CA LEU A 118 -9.45 -0.95 -2.06
C LEU A 118 -10.68 -1.01 -1.15
N CYS A 119 -11.68 -1.82 -1.52
CA CYS A 119 -12.84 -2.08 -0.66
C CYS A 119 -12.43 -2.76 0.65
N TYR A 120 -11.55 -3.77 0.58
CA TYR A 120 -11.03 -4.46 1.76
C TYR A 120 -10.16 -3.54 2.62
N MET A 121 -9.22 -2.81 2.00
CA MET A 121 -8.34 -1.87 2.68
C MET A 121 -9.12 -0.77 3.42
N ARG A 122 -10.16 -0.21 2.79
CA ARG A 122 -11.04 0.77 3.43
C ARG A 122 -11.73 0.22 4.67
N GLY A 123 -12.13 -1.05 4.64
CA GLY A 123 -12.75 -1.72 5.80
C GLY A 123 -11.80 -1.86 7.00
N LEU A 124 -10.50 -2.00 6.76
CA LEU A 124 -9.47 -2.10 7.80
C LEU A 124 -8.91 -0.72 8.22
N ALA A 125 -9.14 0.31 7.40
CA ALA A 125 -8.84 1.71 7.67
C ALA A 125 -7.43 1.98 8.25
N PRO A 126 -6.34 1.57 7.59
CA PRO A 126 -4.99 1.88 8.05
C PRO A 126 -4.78 3.40 7.97
N ALA A 127 -4.54 4.05 9.12
CA ALA A 127 -4.36 5.50 9.17
C ALA A 127 -2.89 5.91 9.02
N GLY A 128 -2.65 7.19 8.69
CA GLY A 128 -1.31 7.78 8.69
C GLY A 128 -0.38 7.27 7.58
N ARG A 129 -0.95 6.89 6.44
CA ARG A 129 -0.20 6.42 5.26
C ARG A 129 -0.05 7.52 4.22
N VAL A 130 1.00 7.43 3.42
CA VAL A 130 1.20 8.23 2.22
C VAL A 130 0.73 7.40 1.03
N GLY A 131 -0.28 7.89 0.32
CA GLY A 131 -0.87 7.20 -0.82
C GLY A 131 -0.33 7.75 -2.15
N ILE A 132 -0.14 6.86 -3.11
CA ILE A 132 0.32 7.19 -4.46
C ILE A 132 -0.63 6.51 -5.46
N PRO A 133 -1.73 7.16 -5.83
CA PRO A 133 -2.62 6.67 -6.88
C PRO A 133 -1.96 6.86 -8.25
N PHE A 134 -1.96 5.80 -9.07
CA PHE A 134 -1.39 5.87 -10.41
C PHE A 134 -2.13 5.00 -11.42
N GLY A 135 -1.83 5.17 -12.70
CA GLY A 135 -2.30 4.25 -13.73
C GLY A 135 -2.42 4.84 -15.12
N SER A 136 -2.70 3.96 -16.08
CA SER A 136 -2.78 4.30 -17.49
C SER A 136 -4.23 4.48 -17.97
N TYR A 137 -4.39 5.20 -19.06
CA TYR A 137 -5.70 5.39 -19.70
C TYR A 137 -5.57 5.65 -21.20
N GLY A 138 -6.67 5.42 -21.94
CA GLY A 138 -6.74 5.81 -23.36
C GLY A 138 -7.36 7.19 -23.57
N TRP A 139 -8.61 7.37 -23.14
CA TRP A 139 -9.38 8.60 -23.39
C TRP A 139 -9.57 9.48 -22.16
N ALA A 140 -9.70 8.88 -20.98
CA ALA A 140 -9.88 9.61 -19.72
C ALA A 140 -9.37 8.79 -18.55
N PRO A 141 -8.72 9.40 -17.53
CA PRO A 141 -8.09 8.74 -16.40
C PRO A 141 -9.09 8.34 -15.30
N MET A 142 -10.21 7.72 -15.66
CA MET A 142 -11.28 7.39 -14.71
C MET A 142 -10.81 6.37 -13.67
N GLY A 143 -10.07 5.33 -14.07
CA GLY A 143 -9.54 4.33 -13.16
C GLY A 143 -8.60 4.93 -12.11
N PRO A 144 -7.53 5.63 -12.49
CA PRO A 144 -6.64 6.33 -11.55
C PRO A 144 -7.36 7.34 -10.64
N ASN A 145 -8.37 8.06 -11.17
CA ASN A 145 -9.16 8.99 -10.37
C ASN A 145 -10.00 8.30 -9.30
N GLU A 146 -10.58 7.15 -9.61
CA GLU A 146 -11.33 6.34 -8.63
C GLU A 146 -10.39 5.73 -7.57
N VAL A 147 -9.18 5.34 -7.95
CA VAL A 147 -8.14 4.93 -6.99
C VAL A 147 -7.80 6.09 -6.04
N TYR A 148 -7.60 7.30 -6.58
CA TYR A 148 -7.38 8.49 -5.78
C TYR A 148 -8.48 8.70 -4.75
N GLN A 149 -9.75 8.69 -5.17
CA GLN A 149 -10.91 8.88 -4.29
C GLN A 149 -11.01 7.79 -3.21
N ALA A 150 -10.65 6.55 -3.55
CA ALA A 150 -10.66 5.46 -2.59
C ALA A 150 -9.58 5.64 -1.52
N LEU A 151 -8.34 6.04 -1.88
CA LEU A 151 -7.26 6.34 -0.95
C LEU A 151 -7.59 7.58 -0.10
N GLU A 152 -8.20 8.61 -0.69
CA GLU A 152 -8.69 9.79 0.03
C GLU A 152 -9.71 9.39 1.11
N SER A 153 -10.64 8.48 0.79
CA SER A 153 -11.61 7.96 1.76
C SER A 153 -10.97 7.20 2.93
N CYS A 154 -9.77 6.66 2.74
CA CYS A 154 -8.94 6.05 3.78
C CYS A 154 -8.15 7.08 4.60
N LYS A 155 -8.26 8.38 4.28
CA LYS A 155 -7.55 9.49 4.92
C LYS A 155 -6.02 9.39 4.76
N PHE A 156 -5.56 8.91 3.63
CA PHE A 156 -4.15 8.93 3.27
C PHE A 156 -3.74 10.35 2.88
N THR A 157 -2.47 10.67 3.11
CA THR A 157 -1.87 11.86 2.50
C THR A 157 -1.61 11.57 1.04
N LEU A 158 -2.13 12.40 0.14
CA LEU A 158 -2.10 12.18 -1.31
C LEU A 158 -1.41 13.33 -2.03
N PRO A 159 -0.85 13.09 -3.24
CA PRO A 159 -0.43 14.16 -4.14
C PRO A 159 -1.64 14.97 -4.62
N GLU A 160 -1.42 16.09 -5.30
CA GLU A 160 -2.50 16.95 -5.81
C GLU A 160 -3.42 16.23 -6.82
N ALA A 161 -2.86 15.28 -7.58
CA ALA A 161 -3.56 14.46 -8.56
C ALA A 161 -2.93 13.06 -8.67
N PRO A 162 -3.64 12.07 -9.22
CA PRO A 162 -3.05 10.78 -9.50
C PRO A 162 -1.96 10.89 -10.58
N LEU A 163 -0.92 10.05 -10.48
CA LEU A 163 0.11 9.94 -11.50
C LEU A 163 -0.44 9.13 -12.68
N THR A 164 -0.57 9.76 -13.83
CA THR A 164 -1.25 9.13 -14.98
C THR A 164 -0.43 9.18 -16.24
N HIS A 165 -0.53 8.13 -17.05
CA HIS A 165 0.01 8.12 -18.41
C HIS A 165 -1.06 7.76 -19.44
N GLN A 166 -1.02 8.44 -20.58
CA GLN A 166 -1.96 8.19 -21.67
C GLN A 166 -1.34 7.24 -22.69
N TRP A 167 -2.03 6.14 -22.99
CA TRP A 167 -1.61 5.07 -23.91
C TRP A 167 -0.43 4.26 -23.39
N VAL A 168 0.64 4.13 -24.13
CA VAL A 168 1.82 3.32 -23.80
C VAL A 168 2.94 4.22 -23.32
N GLU A 169 3.52 3.86 -22.19
CA GLU A 169 4.70 4.54 -21.64
C GLU A 169 5.89 4.47 -22.62
N ASP A 170 6.64 5.56 -22.69
CA ASP A 170 7.97 5.61 -23.28
C ASP A 170 9.01 5.91 -22.18
N GLU A 171 10.28 5.90 -22.56
CA GLU A 171 11.39 6.11 -21.62
C GLU A 171 11.31 7.50 -20.95
N ASP A 172 10.93 8.53 -21.70
CA ASP A 172 10.78 9.89 -21.17
C ASP A 172 9.62 9.97 -20.15
N GLY A 173 8.51 9.28 -20.43
CA GLY A 173 7.35 9.21 -19.52
C GLY A 173 7.68 8.47 -18.23
N LEU A 174 8.43 7.36 -18.29
CA LEU A 174 8.89 6.63 -17.11
C LEU A 174 9.87 7.46 -16.28
N ASN A 175 10.84 8.14 -16.91
CA ASN A 175 11.76 9.02 -16.21
C ASN A 175 11.01 10.17 -15.49
N ALA A 176 10.04 10.79 -16.15
CA ALA A 176 9.21 11.83 -15.51
C ALA A 176 8.38 11.28 -14.33
N LEU A 177 7.89 10.05 -14.43
CA LEU A 177 7.21 9.38 -13.33
C LEU A 177 8.16 9.13 -12.15
N HIS A 178 9.38 8.65 -12.44
CA HIS A 178 10.43 8.45 -11.45
C HIS A 178 10.70 9.73 -10.66
N ASP A 179 11.00 10.83 -11.36
CA ASP A 179 11.28 12.12 -10.75
C ASP A 179 10.11 12.61 -9.90
N ALA A 180 8.87 12.43 -10.38
CA ALA A 180 7.68 12.80 -9.61
C ALA A 180 7.51 12.00 -8.33
N ILE A 181 7.88 10.72 -8.31
CA ILE A 181 7.89 9.88 -7.11
C ILE A 181 8.96 10.36 -6.13
N VAL A 182 10.18 10.57 -6.60
CA VAL A 182 11.30 11.05 -5.76
C VAL A 182 10.92 12.38 -5.11
N ASP A 183 10.42 13.33 -5.88
CA ASP A 183 10.00 14.64 -5.38
C ASP A 183 8.89 14.52 -4.33
N TYR A 184 7.86 13.74 -4.61
CA TYR A 184 6.73 13.58 -3.69
C TYR A 184 7.12 12.86 -2.40
N VAL A 185 7.86 11.76 -2.49
CA VAL A 185 8.29 10.96 -1.33
C VAL A 185 9.28 11.71 -0.45
N SER A 186 10.17 12.51 -1.02
CA SER A 186 11.13 13.35 -0.29
C SER A 186 10.46 14.31 0.69
N LEU A 187 9.22 14.73 0.46
CA LEU A 187 8.45 15.56 1.40
C LEU A 187 8.22 14.87 2.75
N PHE A 188 8.29 13.56 2.80
CA PHE A 188 8.00 12.72 3.98
C PHE A 188 9.24 11.99 4.50
N HIS A 189 10.15 11.61 3.63
CA HIS A 189 11.34 10.82 3.97
C HIS A 189 12.36 11.62 4.81
N GLU A 190 12.57 12.90 4.51
CA GLU A 190 13.49 13.78 5.25
C GLU A 190 12.98 14.19 6.65
N ARG A 191 11.75 13.84 7.00
CA ARG A 191 11.11 14.22 8.28
C ARG A 191 11.07 13.09 9.30
N ALA A 192 11.64 11.94 8.98
CA ALA A 192 11.77 10.78 9.87
C ALA A 192 13.14 10.74 10.48
#